data_fdaccf1e00ef7b5c229d2a33ab18aade
#
_entry.id   fdaccf1e00ef7b5c229d2a33ab18aade
#
_cell.length_a   1.000
_cell.length_b   1.000
_cell.length_c   1.000
_cell.angle_alpha   90.00
_cell.angle_beta   90.00
_cell.angle_gamma   90.00
#
_symmetry.space_group_name_H-M   'P 1'
#
loop_
_entity.id
_entity.type
_entity.pdbx_description
1 polymer ?
#
loop_
_entity_poly.entity_id
_entity_poly.type
_entity_poly.pdbx_seq_one_letter_code
_entity_poly.pdbx_strand_id
1 'polypeptide(L)'
;MLSGLSALSQTIQESFKMPQSTRITAIPRCLSIVYLVSSIVIAAQAFSDLGLINPAFGQSAPPAQHTERPAPPTRDPNSPGYVTAKELPDGSVPPANADGNFIIGPSHPVNPAVTPETPAPSSVPKGTVIEFTMNSSDSKIYPGIARDANTFGTPDPTDPAKVLVTTSHRAPYTRKVAVYVPNQYIPGSVAPFIVGADGPDGLLFSTLDNVIAQHKVPVMIAISIGNGSGDAQGSERGLEYDTMSGVYAEFVEKEVLPLVETQAHVKLTKDPDGRATMGGSSGGSCALIMAWYHPELYHRVLTYSGTFINQQWPYNPQTPHGAWEFHEHLIPNSPAKPLRIWMEVGDRDLFNPNLMRDNMHDWVLANENMAKVLAAKGYHYQFVFARNAAHVDRATKQQTLPEALEYLWQGYRSSAAKN
;
A
#
# COMPACT_ATOMS: atom_id res chain seq x y z
N MET A 1 2.13 -67.08 11.18
CA MET A 1 2.54 -67.53 9.87
C MET A 1 3.17 -66.27 9.26
N LEU A 2 4.42 -66.17 9.38
CA LEU A 2 5.48 -66.49 8.44
C LEU A 2 5.42 -65.59 7.24
N SER A 3 6.33 -64.60 7.18
CA SER A 3 7.64 -64.67 6.51
C SER A 3 7.45 -64.22 5.05
N GLY A 4 8.22 -63.34 4.47
CA GLY A 4 9.63 -63.16 4.35
C GLY A 4 9.92 -62.07 3.31
N LEU A 5 10.99 -61.55 3.48
CA LEU A 5 12.26 -61.39 2.78
C LEU A 5 12.32 -60.13 1.89
N SER A 6 13.09 -59.13 2.22
CA SER A 6 14.55 -58.98 2.27
C SER A 6 15.23 -58.95 0.92
N ALA A 7 15.97 -57.88 0.73
CA ALA A 7 17.19 -57.71 -0.06
C ALA A 7 17.06 -57.32 -1.55
N LEU A 8 17.56 -56.15 -1.88
CA LEU A 8 18.85 -56.05 -2.59
C LEU A 8 19.40 -54.61 -2.47
N SER A 9 20.53 -54.64 -1.81
CA SER A 9 21.52 -53.60 -1.61
C SER A 9 22.49 -53.58 -2.80
N GLN A 10 23.17 -52.44 -2.91
CA GLN A 10 24.50 -52.20 -3.41
C GLN A 10 24.72 -51.97 -4.93
N THR A 11 25.44 -50.91 -5.07
CA THR A 11 26.63 -50.67 -5.90
C THR A 11 26.36 -49.78 -7.12
N ILE A 12 26.84 -48.57 -7.10
CA ILE A 12 28.02 -48.12 -7.89
C ILE A 12 28.47 -46.77 -7.31
N GLN A 13 29.61 -46.86 -6.66
CA GLN A 13 30.55 -45.79 -6.34
C GLN A 13 31.74 -46.01 -7.28
N GLU A 14 32.08 -44.99 -8.03
CA GLU A 14 33.44 -44.71 -8.55
C GLU A 14 33.36 -43.58 -9.57
N SER A 15 34.00 -42.57 -9.28
CA SER A 15 35.27 -41.96 -9.69
C SER A 15 35.15 -40.85 -10.70
N PHE A 16 35.46 -39.65 -10.24
CA PHE A 16 36.37 -38.78 -11.00
C PHE A 16 37.14 -37.86 -10.05
N LYS A 17 38.45 -38.11 -10.04
CA LYS A 17 39.51 -37.37 -9.34
C LYS A 17 39.74 -36.00 -9.99
N MET A 18 39.94 -35.00 -9.14
CA MET A 18 40.59 -33.74 -9.50
C MET A 18 42.11 -33.92 -9.63
N PRO A 19 42.78 -33.15 -10.49
CA PRO A 19 44.19 -32.81 -10.29
C PRO A 19 44.35 -31.41 -9.72
N GLN A 20 45.31 -31.32 -8.80
CA GLN A 20 45.76 -30.09 -8.13
C GLN A 20 46.70 -29.27 -8.98
N SER A 21 46.66 -27.97 -8.71
CA SER A 21 47.77 -26.99 -8.67
C SER A 21 48.47 -26.58 -9.95
N THR A 22 48.38 -25.29 -10.24
CA THR A 22 49.61 -24.50 -10.51
C THR A 22 49.35 -23.02 -10.13
N ARG A 23 50.19 -22.51 -9.24
CA ARG A 23 50.30 -21.10 -8.87
C ARG A 23 50.84 -20.31 -10.06
N ILE A 24 50.20 -19.18 -10.41
CA ILE A 24 50.82 -18.10 -11.17
C ILE A 24 50.51 -16.76 -10.52
N THR A 25 51.54 -16.03 -10.34
CA THR A 25 51.78 -14.73 -9.71
C THR A 25 50.92 -13.57 -10.23
N ALA A 26 50.69 -12.63 -9.33
CA ALA A 26 50.02 -11.35 -9.52
C ALA A 26 50.69 -10.46 -10.58
N ILE A 27 49.90 -9.84 -11.45
CA ILE A 27 50.23 -8.64 -12.25
C ILE A 27 49.01 -7.68 -12.22
N PRO A 28 49.20 -6.34 -12.26
CA PRO A 28 48.31 -5.39 -11.63
C PRO A 28 47.06 -4.99 -12.47
N ARG A 29 46.02 -4.73 -11.75
CA ARG A 29 44.79 -4.13 -12.25
C ARG A 29 45.02 -2.69 -12.76
N CYS A 30 44.81 -2.46 -14.03
CA CYS A 30 44.29 -1.21 -14.65
C CYS A 30 44.52 -1.33 -16.16
N LEU A 31 43.55 -1.82 -16.92
CA LEU A 31 43.33 -1.53 -18.37
C LEU A 31 42.37 -2.53 -19.08
N SER A 32 41.47 -3.20 -18.43
CA SER A 32 40.64 -4.20 -19.12
C SER A 32 39.11 -3.95 -19.13
N ILE A 33 38.65 -2.78 -18.73
CA ILE A 33 37.18 -2.51 -18.66
C ILE A 33 36.64 -1.80 -19.93
N VAL A 34 37.49 -1.21 -20.76
CA VAL A 34 37.04 -0.46 -21.94
C VAL A 34 36.80 -1.35 -23.19
N TYR A 35 37.40 -2.54 -23.27
CA TYR A 35 37.26 -3.41 -24.45
C TYR A 35 36.11 -4.43 -24.39
N LEU A 36 35.46 -4.63 -23.23
CA LEU A 36 34.38 -5.63 -23.13
C LEU A 36 33.00 -5.06 -23.50
N VAL A 37 32.82 -3.75 -23.45
CA VAL A 37 31.56 -3.09 -23.82
C VAL A 37 31.40 -2.92 -25.34
N SER A 38 32.52 -2.76 -26.06
CA SER A 38 32.49 -2.58 -27.51
C SER A 38 32.26 -3.90 -28.29
N SER A 39 32.57 -5.05 -27.71
CA SER A 39 32.42 -6.34 -28.40
C SER A 39 30.99 -6.91 -28.31
N ILE A 40 30.19 -6.48 -27.34
CA ILE A 40 28.80 -6.92 -27.19
C ILE A 40 27.87 -6.16 -28.13
N VAL A 41 28.18 -4.89 -28.46
CA VAL A 41 27.37 -4.10 -29.39
C VAL A 41 27.54 -4.54 -30.85
N ILE A 42 28.70 -5.05 -31.23
CA ILE A 42 28.96 -5.53 -32.60
C ILE A 42 28.34 -6.91 -32.87
N ALA A 43 28.18 -7.75 -31.82
CA ALA A 43 27.51 -9.04 -31.95
C ALA A 43 25.98 -8.93 -32.07
N ALA A 44 25.37 -7.89 -31.49
CA ALA A 44 23.94 -7.65 -31.59
C ALA A 44 23.50 -7.15 -32.97
N GLN A 45 24.36 -6.42 -33.68
CA GLN A 45 24.08 -5.86 -35.01
C GLN A 45 24.18 -6.96 -36.12
N ALA A 46 25.00 -7.98 -35.92
CA ALA A 46 25.21 -9.04 -36.91
C ALA A 46 24.07 -10.10 -36.93
N PHE A 47 23.24 -10.16 -35.92
CA PHE A 47 22.10 -11.09 -35.88
C PHE A 47 20.78 -10.48 -36.36
N SER A 48 20.69 -9.15 -36.49
CA SER A 48 19.50 -8.50 -37.05
C SER A 48 19.35 -8.68 -38.56
N ASP A 49 20.44 -8.91 -39.28
CA ASP A 49 20.44 -9.05 -40.71
C ASP A 49 20.11 -10.48 -41.21
N LEU A 50 19.99 -11.45 -40.29
CA LEU A 50 19.68 -12.85 -40.64
C LEU A 50 18.21 -13.22 -40.46
N GLY A 51 17.31 -12.32 -40.12
CA GLY A 51 15.87 -12.54 -40.08
C GLY A 51 15.40 -13.63 -39.10
N LEU A 52 16.26 -14.08 -38.18
CA LEU A 52 16.02 -15.24 -37.30
C LEU A 52 15.67 -14.90 -35.86
N ILE A 53 15.60 -13.62 -35.53
CA ILE A 53 15.14 -13.19 -34.21
C ILE A 53 14.01 -12.17 -34.42
N ASN A 54 12.80 -12.63 -34.28
CA ASN A 54 11.66 -11.76 -34.13
C ASN A 54 11.71 -11.20 -32.72
N PRO A 55 11.97 -9.88 -32.49
CA PRO A 55 11.93 -9.32 -31.17
C PRO A 55 10.48 -9.07 -30.76
N ALA A 56 9.74 -10.13 -30.55
CA ALA A 56 8.53 -10.07 -29.76
C ALA A 56 8.92 -10.01 -28.25
N PHE A 57 9.85 -9.15 -27.90
CA PHE A 57 9.85 -8.60 -26.55
C PHE A 57 8.63 -7.70 -26.48
N GLY A 58 7.65 -8.12 -25.70
CA GLY A 58 6.46 -7.35 -25.47
C GLY A 58 6.83 -5.90 -25.20
N GLN A 59 6.46 -5.00 -26.11
CA GLN A 59 6.32 -3.61 -25.78
C GLN A 59 5.32 -3.61 -24.64
N SER A 60 5.82 -3.42 -23.40
CA SER A 60 4.96 -2.96 -22.34
C SER A 60 4.19 -1.80 -22.94
N ALA A 61 2.86 -1.88 -22.93
CA ALA A 61 2.03 -0.75 -23.32
C ALA A 61 2.61 0.48 -22.62
N PRO A 62 2.78 1.61 -23.34
CA PRO A 62 3.27 2.81 -22.68
C PRO A 62 2.44 3.01 -21.43
N PRO A 63 3.04 3.36 -20.28
CA PRO A 63 2.30 3.62 -19.08
C PRO A 63 1.19 4.59 -19.45
N ALA A 64 -0.04 4.30 -19.05
CA ALA A 64 -1.18 5.14 -19.33
C ALA A 64 -0.75 6.57 -19.01
N GLN A 65 -0.76 7.45 -20.02
CA GLN A 65 -0.38 8.84 -19.81
C GLN A 65 -1.38 9.40 -18.83
N HIS A 66 -0.97 9.49 -17.56
CA HIS A 66 -1.74 10.23 -16.57
C HIS A 66 -1.80 11.67 -17.09
N THR A 67 -2.99 12.11 -17.43
CA THR A 67 -3.21 13.52 -17.77
C THR A 67 -2.89 14.30 -16.50
N GLU A 68 -1.77 15.03 -16.52
CA GLU A 68 -1.46 15.90 -15.40
C GLU A 68 -2.65 16.84 -15.19
N ARG A 69 -3.04 17.00 -13.95
CA ARG A 69 -4.06 17.99 -13.60
C ARG A 69 -3.57 19.33 -14.14
N PRO A 70 -4.42 20.11 -14.84
CA PRO A 70 -4.11 21.50 -15.13
C PRO A 70 -3.64 22.19 -13.84
N ALA A 71 -2.73 23.14 -13.92
CA ALA A 71 -2.12 23.77 -12.75
C ALA A 71 -3.11 23.86 -11.58
N PRO A 72 -2.77 23.31 -10.40
CA PRO A 72 -3.72 23.23 -9.31
C PRO A 72 -4.29 24.61 -9.05
N PRO A 73 -5.62 24.75 -8.86
CA PRO A 73 -6.18 26.03 -8.48
C PRO A 73 -5.52 26.47 -7.17
N THR A 74 -5.19 27.74 -7.05
CA THR A 74 -4.77 28.31 -5.78
C THR A 74 -5.89 28.04 -4.77
N ARG A 75 -5.66 27.13 -3.83
CA ARG A 75 -6.66 26.79 -2.82
C ARG A 75 -6.51 27.70 -1.61
N ASP A 76 -7.42 28.64 -1.49
CA ASP A 76 -7.59 29.39 -0.26
C ASP A 76 -8.47 28.60 0.73
N PRO A 77 -8.38 28.88 2.05
CA PRO A 77 -9.14 28.15 3.08
C PRO A 77 -10.64 28.04 2.84
N ASN A 78 -11.22 29.00 2.12
CA ASN A 78 -12.65 29.07 1.83
C ASN A 78 -12.97 28.95 0.33
N SER A 79 -12.11 28.30 -0.45
CA SER A 79 -12.34 28.16 -1.90
C SER A 79 -13.67 27.46 -2.21
N PRO A 80 -14.50 27.98 -3.13
CA PRO A 80 -15.72 27.30 -3.55
C PRO A 80 -15.43 25.89 -4.09
N GLY A 81 -16.30 24.94 -3.76
CA GLY A 81 -16.16 23.54 -4.16
C GLY A 81 -15.30 22.68 -3.23
N TYR A 82 -14.52 23.29 -2.36
CA TYR A 82 -13.70 22.62 -1.35
C TYR A 82 -14.31 22.76 0.06
N VAL A 83 -13.91 21.89 0.98
CA VAL A 83 -14.28 22.09 2.40
C VAL A 83 -13.57 23.32 2.97
N THR A 84 -14.25 24.05 3.85
CA THR A 84 -13.58 25.09 4.64
C THR A 84 -12.49 24.44 5.49
N ALA A 85 -11.27 24.97 5.42
CA ALA A 85 -10.12 24.38 6.05
C ALA A 85 -9.27 25.44 6.76
N LYS A 86 -8.56 25.03 7.81
CA LYS A 86 -7.58 25.88 8.49
C LYS A 86 -6.24 25.78 7.77
N GLU A 87 -5.78 26.88 7.21
CA GLU A 87 -4.42 26.96 6.67
C GLU A 87 -3.40 27.02 7.79
N LEU A 88 -2.36 26.20 7.68
CA LEU A 88 -1.27 26.12 8.64
C LEU A 88 0.00 26.78 8.06
N PRO A 89 0.89 27.32 8.90
CA PRO A 89 2.20 27.82 8.46
C PRO A 89 3.02 26.73 7.73
N ASP A 90 3.84 27.14 6.79
CA ASP A 90 4.73 26.24 6.06
C ASP A 90 5.58 25.37 6.99
N GLY A 91 5.68 24.09 6.67
CA GLY A 91 6.39 23.10 7.50
C GLY A 91 5.63 22.61 8.74
N SER A 92 4.44 23.17 9.01
CA SER A 92 3.58 22.72 10.10
C SER A 92 2.71 21.53 9.70
N VAL A 93 2.22 20.80 10.69
CA VAL A 93 1.26 19.71 10.56
C VAL A 93 0.06 19.95 11.47
N PRO A 94 -1.11 19.36 11.20
CA PRO A 94 -2.27 19.50 12.07
C PRO A 94 -1.99 18.96 13.47
N PRO A 95 -2.55 19.61 14.51
CA PRO A 95 -2.45 19.08 15.87
C PRO A 95 -3.09 17.69 15.96
N ALA A 96 -2.39 16.74 16.56
CA ALA A 96 -2.87 15.36 16.69
C ALA A 96 -4.17 15.20 17.52
N ASN A 97 -4.62 16.22 18.22
CA ASN A 97 -5.83 16.22 19.03
C ASN A 97 -6.99 17.03 18.43
N ALA A 98 -6.88 17.45 17.16
CA ALA A 98 -7.89 18.27 16.50
C ALA A 98 -8.55 17.52 15.32
N ASP A 99 -9.87 17.44 15.34
CA ASP A 99 -10.68 17.03 14.18
C ASP A 99 -10.80 18.20 13.18
N GLY A 100 -11.12 17.88 11.92
CA GLY A 100 -11.47 18.86 10.90
C GLY A 100 -10.51 18.90 9.72
N ASN A 101 -10.58 20.00 8.96
CA ASN A 101 -9.92 20.16 7.67
C ASN A 101 -8.74 21.14 7.80
N PHE A 102 -7.60 20.74 7.25
CA PHE A 102 -6.37 21.52 7.31
C PHE A 102 -5.72 21.62 5.94
N ILE A 103 -5.07 22.76 5.68
CA ILE A 103 -4.21 22.95 4.53
C ILE A 103 -2.77 23.06 5.05
N ILE A 104 -1.89 22.24 4.50
CA ILE A 104 -0.44 22.31 4.77
C ILE A 104 0.31 22.71 3.50
N GLY A 105 1.46 23.35 3.68
CA GLY A 105 2.31 23.78 2.58
C GLY A 105 3.63 23.05 2.55
N PRO A 106 4.46 23.35 1.52
CA PRO A 106 4.91 24.72 1.29
C PRO A 106 3.95 25.54 0.43
N SER A 107 3.73 26.79 0.81
CA SER A 107 3.12 27.82 -0.06
C SER A 107 4.03 28.17 -1.25
N HIS A 108 5.31 27.81 -1.14
CA HIS A 108 6.34 28.00 -2.15
C HIS A 108 6.91 26.65 -2.59
N PRO A 109 7.46 26.52 -3.82
CA PRO A 109 8.17 25.32 -4.23
C PRO A 109 9.23 24.93 -3.21
N VAL A 110 9.26 23.66 -2.82
CA VAL A 110 10.29 23.14 -1.91
C VAL A 110 11.66 23.44 -2.50
N ASN A 111 12.51 24.14 -1.74
CA ASN A 111 13.90 24.30 -2.15
C ASN A 111 14.57 22.90 -2.16
N PRO A 112 14.99 22.38 -3.32
CA PRO A 112 15.57 21.05 -3.41
C PRO A 112 16.88 20.88 -2.63
N ALA A 113 17.46 21.99 -2.15
CA ALA A 113 18.66 21.98 -1.31
C ALA A 113 18.35 21.75 0.19
N VAL A 114 17.08 21.79 0.59
CA VAL A 114 16.67 21.48 1.97
C VAL A 114 16.17 20.04 1.99
N THR A 115 17.06 19.09 2.20
CA THR A 115 16.70 17.76 2.66
C THR A 115 16.12 17.91 4.06
N PRO A 116 14.89 17.43 4.34
CA PRO A 116 14.42 17.33 5.70
C PRO A 116 15.32 16.30 6.42
N GLU A 117 16.37 16.76 7.06
CA GLU A 117 17.04 15.96 8.06
C GLU A 117 16.13 15.87 9.27
N THR A 118 15.45 14.75 9.40
CA THR A 118 15.14 14.25 10.73
C THR A 118 16.09 13.06 10.96
N PRO A 119 17.29 13.29 11.47
CA PRO A 119 18.09 12.20 11.98
C PRO A 119 17.26 11.64 13.14
N ALA A 120 16.85 10.38 13.04
CA ALA A 120 16.41 9.66 14.22
C ALA A 120 17.53 9.82 15.26
N PRO A 121 17.25 10.29 16.49
CA PRO A 121 18.26 10.34 17.51
C PRO A 121 18.92 8.96 17.57
N SER A 122 20.25 8.89 17.54
CA SER A 122 21.01 7.63 17.54
C SER A 122 20.77 6.79 18.80
N SER A 123 19.96 7.26 19.74
CA SER A 123 19.60 6.64 21.02
C SER A 123 18.21 6.00 21.06
N VAL A 124 17.38 6.12 20.00
CA VAL A 124 16.04 5.52 20.02
C VAL A 124 16.16 4.01 19.78
N PRO A 125 15.62 3.18 20.72
CA PRO A 125 15.62 1.72 20.53
C PRO A 125 14.84 1.34 19.28
N LYS A 126 15.49 0.62 18.36
CA LYS A 126 14.87 0.16 17.13
C LYS A 126 14.12 -1.15 17.35
N GLY A 127 12.94 -1.26 16.76
CA GLY A 127 12.21 -2.52 16.67
C GLY A 127 12.87 -3.52 15.72
N THR A 128 12.37 -4.73 15.74
CA THR A 128 12.81 -5.83 14.86
C THR A 128 11.77 -6.00 13.75
N VAL A 129 12.23 -6.19 12.52
CA VAL A 129 11.37 -6.53 11.38
C VAL A 129 11.56 -8.01 11.05
N ILE A 130 10.46 -8.77 11.10
CA ILE A 130 10.40 -10.17 10.71
C ILE A 130 9.67 -10.25 9.36
N GLU A 131 10.29 -10.85 8.36
CA GLU A 131 9.69 -11.03 7.04
C GLU A 131 9.40 -12.50 6.76
N PHE A 132 8.26 -12.77 6.17
CA PHE A 132 7.91 -14.08 5.64
C PHE A 132 7.15 -13.95 4.32
N THR A 133 7.05 -15.06 3.59
CA THR A 133 6.37 -15.12 2.30
C THR A 133 5.12 -15.98 2.43
N MET A 134 4.02 -15.51 1.83
CA MET A 134 2.80 -16.27 1.65
C MET A 134 2.64 -16.63 0.16
N ASN A 135 2.30 -17.89 -0.11
CA ASN A 135 1.96 -18.33 -1.46
C ASN A 135 0.45 -18.23 -1.68
N SER A 136 0.01 -17.63 -2.76
CA SER A 136 -1.41 -17.52 -3.09
C SER A 136 -2.08 -18.87 -3.30
N SER A 137 -1.31 -19.90 -3.69
CA SER A 137 -1.82 -21.27 -3.82
C SER A 137 -2.34 -21.85 -2.49
N ASP A 138 -1.87 -21.35 -1.36
CA ASP A 138 -2.28 -21.79 -0.02
C ASP A 138 -3.46 -20.96 0.51
N SER A 139 -3.77 -19.84 -0.14
CA SER A 139 -4.90 -18.99 0.20
C SER A 139 -6.21 -19.55 -0.33
N LYS A 140 -7.24 -19.54 0.52
CA LYS A 140 -8.61 -19.89 0.15
C LYS A 140 -9.38 -18.70 -0.42
N ILE A 141 -8.94 -17.47 -0.10
CA ILE A 141 -9.60 -16.24 -0.47
C ILE A 141 -8.98 -15.64 -1.73
N TYR A 142 -7.64 -15.57 -1.80
CA TYR A 142 -6.89 -14.98 -2.91
C TYR A 142 -5.91 -15.97 -3.55
N PRO A 143 -6.43 -16.91 -4.37
CA PRO A 143 -5.59 -17.91 -5.04
C PRO A 143 -4.73 -17.35 -6.17
N GLY A 144 -4.95 -16.08 -6.55
CA GLY A 144 -4.18 -15.34 -7.52
C GLY A 144 -4.81 -15.24 -8.89
N ILE A 145 -4.90 -14.00 -9.39
CA ILE A 145 -5.31 -13.68 -10.75
C ILE A 145 -4.31 -12.71 -11.42
N ALA A 146 -4.31 -12.70 -12.74
CA ALA A 146 -3.67 -11.66 -13.54
C ALA A 146 -4.64 -11.17 -14.61
N ARG A 147 -4.56 -9.88 -14.93
CA ARG A 147 -5.34 -9.28 -16.01
C ARG A 147 -4.94 -9.87 -17.36
N ASP A 148 -5.93 -10.15 -18.21
CA ASP A 148 -5.66 -10.54 -19.60
C ASP A 148 -5.09 -9.36 -20.39
N ALA A 149 -4.16 -9.64 -21.28
CA ALA A 149 -3.54 -8.62 -22.10
C ALA A 149 -4.58 -7.88 -22.97
N ASN A 150 -4.41 -6.57 -23.12
CA ASN A 150 -5.25 -5.71 -23.98
C ASN A 150 -6.74 -5.62 -23.61
N THR A 151 -7.14 -5.96 -22.39
CA THR A 151 -8.55 -5.87 -21.96
C THR A 151 -8.85 -4.61 -21.18
N PHE A 152 -7.86 -3.96 -20.58
CA PHE A 152 -8.04 -2.73 -19.82
C PHE A 152 -8.30 -1.53 -20.76
N GLY A 153 -9.35 -0.77 -20.49
CA GLY A 153 -9.73 0.38 -21.31
C GLY A 153 -10.41 0.04 -22.63
N THR A 154 -10.76 -1.23 -22.86
CA THR A 154 -11.54 -1.64 -24.03
C THR A 154 -13.00 -1.21 -23.83
N PRO A 155 -13.64 -0.56 -24.83
CA PRO A 155 -15.07 -0.24 -24.75
C PRO A 155 -15.92 -1.52 -24.62
N ASP A 156 -16.98 -1.46 -23.81
CA ASP A 156 -17.98 -2.54 -23.78
C ASP A 156 -18.66 -2.62 -25.16
N PRO A 157 -18.64 -3.77 -25.87
CA PRO A 157 -19.25 -3.89 -27.17
C PRO A 157 -20.79 -3.73 -27.14
N THR A 158 -21.41 -3.91 -25.97
CA THR A 158 -22.88 -3.79 -25.81
C THR A 158 -23.29 -2.42 -25.32
N ASP A 159 -22.38 -1.67 -24.69
CA ASP A 159 -22.62 -0.33 -24.20
C ASP A 159 -21.35 0.52 -24.33
N PRO A 160 -21.20 1.26 -25.45
CA PRO A 160 -19.99 2.07 -25.68
C PRO A 160 -19.75 3.20 -24.65
N ALA A 161 -20.72 3.52 -23.81
CA ALA A 161 -20.54 4.45 -22.68
C ALA A 161 -19.82 3.80 -21.51
N LYS A 162 -19.81 2.47 -21.42
CA LYS A 162 -19.01 1.69 -20.47
C LYS A 162 -17.65 1.41 -21.08
N VAL A 163 -16.62 1.96 -20.50
CA VAL A 163 -15.28 1.99 -21.12
C VAL A 163 -14.40 0.84 -20.69
N LEU A 164 -14.76 0.05 -19.69
CA LEU A 164 -13.86 -0.97 -19.14
C LEU A 164 -14.50 -2.36 -19.13
N VAL A 165 -14.23 -3.12 -20.17
CA VAL A 165 -14.34 -4.58 -20.13
C VAL A 165 -12.97 -5.11 -19.75
N THR A 166 -12.84 -5.66 -18.56
CA THR A 166 -11.60 -6.23 -18.05
C THR A 166 -11.83 -7.69 -17.73
N THR A 167 -10.98 -8.55 -18.26
CA THR A 167 -10.97 -9.99 -17.97
C THR A 167 -9.67 -10.40 -17.30
N SER A 168 -9.71 -11.53 -16.59
CA SER A 168 -8.59 -12.05 -15.83
C SER A 168 -8.53 -13.57 -15.94
N HIS A 169 -7.34 -14.13 -15.76
CA HIS A 169 -7.09 -15.55 -15.64
C HIS A 169 -6.40 -15.88 -14.32
N ARG A 170 -6.43 -17.14 -13.94
CA ARG A 170 -5.75 -17.62 -12.74
C ARG A 170 -4.23 -17.50 -12.91
N ALA A 171 -3.59 -16.82 -11.95
CA ALA A 171 -2.14 -16.59 -11.92
C ALA A 171 -1.64 -16.61 -10.47
N PRO A 172 -1.18 -17.76 -9.97
CA PRO A 172 -0.61 -17.85 -8.64
C PRO A 172 0.60 -16.91 -8.46
N TYR A 173 0.74 -16.35 -7.28
CA TYR A 173 1.82 -15.42 -6.93
C TYR A 173 2.30 -15.64 -5.50
N THR A 174 3.35 -14.92 -5.12
CA THR A 174 3.82 -14.85 -3.74
C THR A 174 3.81 -13.41 -3.26
N ARG A 175 3.47 -13.20 -1.98
CA ARG A 175 3.56 -11.91 -1.32
C ARG A 175 4.50 -11.95 -0.14
N LYS A 176 5.16 -10.83 0.13
CA LYS A 176 5.88 -10.62 1.38
C LYS A 176 4.97 -10.02 2.43
N VAL A 177 5.14 -10.46 3.66
CA VAL A 177 4.59 -9.83 4.85
C VAL A 177 5.75 -9.46 5.75
N ALA A 178 5.82 -8.18 6.12
CA ALA A 178 6.82 -7.67 7.05
C ALA A 178 6.12 -7.27 8.36
N VAL A 179 6.59 -7.80 9.46
CA VAL A 179 6.06 -7.55 10.80
C VAL A 179 7.10 -6.80 11.61
N TYR A 180 6.77 -5.55 11.95
CA TYR A 180 7.56 -4.75 12.86
C TYR A 180 7.12 -5.02 14.30
N VAL A 181 8.07 -5.44 15.14
CA VAL A 181 7.89 -5.64 16.57
C VAL A 181 8.73 -4.60 17.31
N PRO A 182 8.11 -3.62 18.01
CA PRO A 182 8.87 -2.59 18.69
C PRO A 182 9.72 -3.16 19.83
N ASN A 183 10.86 -2.53 20.10
CA ASN A 183 11.76 -2.98 21.18
C ASN A 183 11.09 -2.99 22.56
N GLN A 184 10.05 -2.19 22.75
CA GLN A 184 9.27 -2.09 23.99
C GLN A 184 8.21 -3.19 24.13
N TYR A 185 8.02 -4.04 23.11
CA TYR A 185 7.06 -5.14 23.20
C TYR A 185 7.48 -6.17 24.26
N ILE A 186 6.56 -6.50 25.15
CA ILE A 186 6.78 -7.52 26.17
C ILE A 186 6.28 -8.86 25.63
N PRO A 187 7.16 -9.86 25.43
CA PRO A 187 6.75 -11.17 24.93
C PRO A 187 5.57 -11.76 25.70
N GLY A 188 4.56 -12.20 24.93
CA GLY A 188 3.34 -12.78 25.51
C GLY A 188 2.26 -11.76 25.91
N SER A 189 2.54 -10.48 25.93
CA SER A 189 1.53 -9.43 26.12
C SER A 189 0.68 -9.25 24.85
N VAL A 190 -0.58 -8.86 25.03
CA VAL A 190 -1.49 -8.56 23.92
C VAL A 190 -1.23 -7.14 23.44
N ALA A 191 -0.88 -6.97 22.17
CA ALA A 191 -0.55 -5.68 21.57
C ALA A 191 -1.63 -5.18 20.60
N PRO A 192 -1.90 -3.88 20.56
CA PRO A 192 -2.60 -3.26 19.44
C PRO A 192 -1.75 -3.34 18.17
N PHE A 193 -2.36 -3.15 17.00
CA PHE A 193 -1.64 -3.24 15.75
C PHE A 193 -2.22 -2.38 14.64
N ILE A 194 -1.39 -2.11 13.62
CA ILE A 194 -1.76 -1.46 12.38
C ILE A 194 -1.42 -2.36 11.19
N VAL A 195 -2.38 -2.53 10.28
CA VAL A 195 -2.20 -3.26 9.02
C VAL A 195 -1.99 -2.25 7.89
N GLY A 196 -0.86 -2.33 7.20
CA GLY A 196 -0.51 -1.51 6.05
C GLY A 196 -0.57 -2.28 4.74
N ALA A 197 -1.20 -1.68 3.73
CA ALA A 197 -1.23 -2.15 2.35
C ALA A 197 0.08 -1.83 1.61
N ASP A 198 0.34 -2.52 0.49
CA ASP A 198 1.48 -2.30 -0.41
C ASP A 198 2.87 -2.40 0.26
N GLY A 199 3.00 -3.31 1.24
CA GLY A 199 4.23 -3.46 2.01
C GLY A 199 5.42 -4.06 1.26
N PRO A 200 6.60 -4.03 1.90
CA PRO A 200 6.91 -3.52 3.24
C PRO A 200 7.05 -1.98 3.31
N ASP A 201 6.63 -1.38 4.41
CA ASP A 201 6.68 0.08 4.64
C ASP A 201 7.72 0.45 5.71
N GLY A 202 8.96 0.66 5.27
CA GLY A 202 10.07 1.02 6.17
C GLY A 202 9.93 2.41 6.81
N LEU A 203 9.15 3.34 6.18
CA LEU A 203 8.87 4.64 6.78
C LEU A 203 7.94 4.51 7.99
N LEU A 204 6.91 3.68 7.89
CA LEU A 204 6.05 3.38 9.03
C LEU A 204 6.86 2.80 10.20
N PHE A 205 7.75 1.83 9.93
CA PHE A 205 8.54 1.18 10.97
C PHE A 205 9.48 2.16 11.68
N SER A 206 10.22 2.97 10.93
CA SER A 206 11.12 3.97 11.50
C SER A 206 10.38 5.10 12.22
N THR A 207 9.18 5.46 11.78
CA THR A 207 8.33 6.41 12.48
C THR A 207 7.86 5.84 13.81
N LEU A 208 7.44 4.57 13.84
CA LEU A 208 6.99 3.90 15.07
C LEU A 208 8.10 3.80 16.12
N ASP A 209 9.36 3.56 15.73
CA ASP A 209 10.49 3.62 16.67
C ASP A 209 10.46 4.91 17.48
N ASN A 210 10.28 6.06 16.79
CA ASN A 210 10.31 7.37 17.40
C ASN A 210 9.06 7.68 18.23
N VAL A 211 7.85 7.48 17.65
CA VAL A 211 6.62 7.90 18.33
C VAL A 211 6.24 6.98 19.50
N ILE A 212 6.65 5.70 19.47
CA ILE A 212 6.52 4.79 20.61
C ILE A 212 7.49 5.19 21.73
N ALA A 213 8.76 5.49 21.41
CA ALA A 213 9.75 5.94 22.39
C ALA A 213 9.35 7.27 23.04
N GLN A 214 8.64 8.14 22.32
CA GLN A 214 8.09 9.40 22.82
C GLN A 214 6.74 9.22 23.56
N HIS A 215 6.23 8.01 23.69
CA HIS A 215 4.92 7.71 24.30
C HIS A 215 3.72 8.42 23.62
N LYS A 216 3.86 8.82 22.37
CA LYS A 216 2.80 9.45 21.56
C LYS A 216 1.75 8.46 21.07
N VAL A 217 2.16 7.22 20.87
CA VAL A 217 1.29 6.11 20.48
C VAL A 217 1.55 4.89 21.39
N PRO A 218 0.61 3.94 21.48
CA PRO A 218 0.84 2.73 22.26
C PRO A 218 1.99 1.88 21.69
N VAL A 219 2.57 1.02 22.51
CA VAL A 219 3.46 -0.05 22.03
C VAL A 219 2.64 -0.98 21.13
N MET A 220 2.85 -0.92 19.83
CA MET A 220 2.03 -1.62 18.84
C MET A 220 2.86 -2.38 17.80
N ILE A 221 2.28 -3.41 17.24
CA ILE A 221 2.82 -4.17 16.10
C ILE A 221 2.41 -3.47 14.80
N ALA A 222 3.32 -3.37 13.81
CA ALA A 222 2.91 -3.01 12.46
C ALA A 222 3.07 -4.20 11.52
N ILE A 223 2.03 -4.43 10.70
CA ILE A 223 1.95 -5.55 9.76
C ILE A 223 1.83 -4.96 8.37
N SER A 224 2.86 -5.06 7.57
CA SER A 224 2.91 -4.50 6.23
C SER A 224 2.81 -5.61 5.19
N ILE A 225 1.71 -5.63 4.45
CA ILE A 225 1.34 -6.73 3.56
C ILE A 225 1.59 -6.32 2.11
N GLY A 226 2.43 -7.07 1.39
CA GLY A 226 2.59 -6.92 -0.04
C GLY A 226 1.33 -7.34 -0.79
N ASN A 227 1.01 -6.67 -1.90
CA ASN A 227 -0.10 -7.03 -2.78
C ASN A 227 0.27 -8.17 -3.75
N GLY A 228 -0.74 -8.66 -4.47
CA GLY A 228 -0.58 -9.71 -5.50
C GLY A 228 -0.13 -9.21 -6.86
N SER A 229 0.35 -7.96 -6.96
CA SER A 229 0.80 -7.30 -8.18
C SER A 229 -0.31 -6.74 -9.10
N GLY A 230 0.13 -6.01 -10.10
CA GLY A 230 -0.74 -5.29 -11.02
C GLY A 230 -1.31 -4.00 -10.43
N ASP A 231 -2.27 -3.42 -11.13
CA ASP A 231 -2.95 -2.20 -10.73
C ASP A 231 -4.38 -2.17 -11.29
N ALA A 232 -5.32 -1.64 -10.51
CA ALA A 232 -6.74 -1.46 -10.85
C ALA A 232 -7.44 -2.75 -11.35
N GLN A 233 -8.51 -2.58 -12.13
CA GLN A 233 -9.41 -3.65 -12.53
C GLN A 233 -8.68 -4.83 -13.19
N GLY A 234 -9.09 -6.04 -12.84
CA GLY A 234 -8.59 -7.29 -13.41
C GLY A 234 -7.25 -7.77 -12.86
N SER A 235 -6.52 -6.95 -12.14
CA SER A 235 -5.30 -7.35 -11.44
C SER A 235 -5.60 -7.94 -10.07
N GLU A 236 -4.64 -8.68 -9.50
CA GLU A 236 -4.79 -9.19 -8.15
C GLU A 236 -4.89 -8.04 -7.12
N ARG A 237 -4.06 -6.99 -7.27
CA ARG A 237 -4.14 -5.81 -6.38
C ARG A 237 -5.50 -5.12 -6.49
N GLY A 238 -6.09 -5.06 -7.70
CA GLY A 238 -7.45 -4.55 -7.88
C GLY A 238 -8.49 -5.44 -7.19
N LEU A 239 -8.36 -6.76 -7.30
CA LEU A 239 -9.22 -7.70 -6.58
C LEU A 239 -9.09 -7.58 -5.06
N GLU A 240 -7.88 -7.40 -4.55
CA GLU A 240 -7.63 -7.25 -3.12
C GLU A 240 -8.18 -5.93 -2.56
N TYR A 241 -7.93 -4.81 -3.24
CA TYR A 241 -8.10 -3.48 -2.68
C TYR A 241 -9.36 -2.75 -3.17
N ASP A 242 -9.80 -3.03 -4.41
CA ASP A 242 -10.92 -2.32 -5.03
C ASP A 242 -12.22 -3.14 -4.97
N THR A 243 -12.23 -4.30 -4.29
CA THR A 243 -13.47 -5.05 -4.04
C THR A 243 -14.29 -4.34 -2.98
N MET A 244 -15.50 -3.90 -3.35
CA MET A 244 -16.42 -3.21 -2.44
C MET A 244 -17.11 -4.22 -1.50
N SER A 245 -16.34 -4.85 -0.62
CA SER A 245 -16.80 -5.83 0.37
C SER A 245 -15.79 -6.04 1.50
N GLY A 246 -16.17 -6.82 2.53
CA GLY A 246 -15.31 -7.14 3.68
C GLY A 246 -14.26 -8.23 3.44
N VAL A 247 -14.17 -8.78 2.23
CA VAL A 247 -13.35 -9.99 1.94
C VAL A 247 -11.86 -9.79 2.25
N TYR A 248 -11.30 -8.61 1.99
CA TYR A 248 -9.89 -8.36 2.32
C TYR A 248 -9.64 -8.32 3.84
N ALA A 249 -10.56 -7.76 4.61
CA ALA A 249 -10.48 -7.83 6.08
C ALA A 249 -10.58 -9.27 6.59
N GLU A 250 -11.43 -10.09 5.97
CA GLU A 250 -11.52 -11.51 6.29
C GLU A 250 -10.24 -12.29 5.94
N PHE A 251 -9.63 -11.99 4.79
CA PHE A 251 -8.33 -12.54 4.41
C PHE A 251 -7.26 -12.21 5.46
N VAL A 252 -7.18 -10.95 5.86
CA VAL A 252 -6.23 -10.53 6.89
C VAL A 252 -6.50 -11.27 8.20
N GLU A 253 -7.75 -11.29 8.68
CA GLU A 253 -8.11 -11.93 9.96
C GLU A 253 -7.88 -13.46 9.96
N LYS A 254 -8.24 -14.14 8.84
CA LYS A 254 -8.27 -15.60 8.79
C LYS A 254 -6.96 -16.23 8.32
N GLU A 255 -6.22 -15.54 7.43
CA GLU A 255 -5.03 -16.10 6.77
C GLU A 255 -3.73 -15.40 7.15
N VAL A 256 -3.73 -14.07 7.34
CA VAL A 256 -2.50 -13.31 7.62
C VAL A 256 -2.18 -13.27 9.12
N LEU A 257 -3.13 -12.82 9.96
CA LEU A 257 -2.86 -12.61 11.39
C LEU A 257 -2.41 -13.87 12.14
N PRO A 258 -2.95 -15.08 11.88
CA PRO A 258 -2.44 -16.30 12.52
C PRO A 258 -0.98 -16.59 12.17
N LEU A 259 -0.56 -16.31 10.93
CA LEU A 259 0.84 -16.46 10.54
C LEU A 259 1.72 -15.39 11.20
N VAL A 260 1.24 -14.16 11.30
CA VAL A 260 1.94 -13.07 12.01
C VAL A 260 2.20 -13.45 13.47
N GLU A 261 1.17 -13.91 14.20
CA GLU A 261 1.32 -14.33 15.59
C GLU A 261 2.34 -15.47 15.75
N THR A 262 2.34 -16.41 14.81
CA THR A 262 3.25 -17.56 14.83
C THR A 262 4.67 -17.17 14.45
N GLN A 263 4.86 -16.43 13.36
CA GLN A 263 6.19 -16.10 12.80
C GLN A 263 6.92 -15.04 13.62
N ALA A 264 6.18 -14.05 14.13
CA ALA A 264 6.76 -12.97 14.92
C ALA A 264 6.68 -13.21 16.44
N HIS A 265 6.09 -14.31 16.89
CA HIS A 265 5.92 -14.66 18.31
C HIS A 265 5.23 -13.54 19.12
N VAL A 266 4.20 -12.93 18.53
CA VAL A 266 3.41 -11.85 19.13
C VAL A 266 1.98 -12.30 19.43
N LYS A 267 1.27 -11.57 20.30
CA LYS A 267 -0.17 -11.72 20.52
C LYS A 267 -0.87 -10.42 20.13
N LEU A 268 -1.85 -10.54 19.25
CA LEU A 268 -2.58 -9.40 18.71
C LEU A 268 -3.93 -9.22 19.42
N THR A 269 -4.30 -7.96 19.65
CA THR A 269 -5.57 -7.64 20.29
C THR A 269 -6.77 -8.06 19.44
N LYS A 270 -7.88 -8.44 20.09
CA LYS A 270 -9.20 -8.63 19.47
C LYS A 270 -10.11 -7.40 19.62
N ASP A 271 -9.68 -6.40 20.41
CA ASP A 271 -10.39 -5.15 20.61
C ASP A 271 -10.28 -4.29 19.32
N PRO A 272 -11.39 -3.96 18.64
CA PRO A 272 -11.35 -3.15 17.41
C PRO A 272 -10.78 -1.76 17.63
N ASP A 273 -10.85 -1.19 18.84
CA ASP A 273 -10.19 0.06 19.19
C ASP A 273 -8.65 -0.04 19.19
N GLY A 274 -8.13 -1.24 19.32
CA GLY A 274 -6.70 -1.53 19.23
C GLY A 274 -6.23 -1.95 17.83
N ARG A 275 -7.06 -1.81 16.80
CA ARG A 275 -6.76 -2.24 15.44
C ARG A 275 -6.92 -1.10 14.45
N ALA A 276 -5.88 -0.88 13.65
CA ALA A 276 -5.84 0.14 12.62
C ALA A 276 -5.54 -0.44 11.24
N THR A 277 -6.02 0.23 10.21
CA THR A 277 -5.73 -0.03 8.81
C THR A 277 -5.10 1.19 8.16
N MET A 278 -4.18 0.99 7.21
CA MET A 278 -3.45 2.06 6.56
C MET A 278 -3.13 1.72 5.11
N GLY A 279 -3.13 2.73 4.25
CA GLY A 279 -2.65 2.58 2.88
C GLY A 279 -2.60 3.87 2.08
N GLY A 280 -2.06 3.76 0.87
CA GLY A 280 -2.06 4.82 -0.14
C GLY A 280 -2.79 4.36 -1.40
N SER A 281 -3.37 5.31 -2.16
CA SER A 281 -4.09 4.99 -3.41
C SER A 281 -5.20 3.96 -3.18
N SER A 282 -5.29 2.90 -3.98
CA SER A 282 -6.21 1.77 -3.72
C SER A 282 -6.00 1.12 -2.35
N GLY A 283 -4.76 1.10 -1.83
CA GLY A 283 -4.52 0.66 -0.45
C GLY A 283 -5.18 1.58 0.59
N GLY A 284 -5.33 2.88 0.30
CA GLY A 284 -6.03 3.84 1.15
C GLY A 284 -7.55 3.62 1.14
N SER A 285 -8.18 3.42 -0.03
CA SER A 285 -9.59 3.03 -0.08
C SER A 285 -9.82 1.65 0.57
N CYS A 286 -8.92 0.68 0.35
CA CYS A 286 -8.95 -0.62 1.01
C CYS A 286 -8.94 -0.51 2.53
N ALA A 287 -8.11 0.38 3.10
CA ALA A 287 -8.07 0.62 4.53
C ALA A 287 -9.44 1.04 5.09
N LEU A 288 -10.16 1.93 4.37
CA LEU A 288 -11.53 2.28 4.75
C LEU A 288 -12.51 1.13 4.49
N ILE A 289 -12.42 0.45 3.35
CA ILE A 289 -13.27 -0.70 3.00
C ILE A 289 -13.23 -1.76 4.10
N MET A 290 -12.04 -2.11 4.58
CA MET A 290 -11.87 -3.06 5.69
C MET A 290 -12.67 -2.65 6.94
N ALA A 291 -12.49 -1.41 7.39
CA ALA A 291 -13.14 -0.89 8.59
C ALA A 291 -14.64 -0.63 8.38
N TRP A 292 -15.04 -0.29 7.17
CA TRP A 292 -16.45 -0.03 6.84
C TRP A 292 -17.30 -1.30 6.86
N TYR A 293 -16.81 -2.36 6.25
CA TYR A 293 -17.55 -3.64 6.18
C TYR A 293 -17.36 -4.49 7.42
N HIS A 294 -16.26 -4.29 8.18
CA HIS A 294 -15.96 -4.98 9.43
C HIS A 294 -15.63 -4.00 10.56
N PRO A 295 -16.60 -3.15 10.97
CA PRO A 295 -16.39 -2.26 12.10
C PRO A 295 -16.18 -2.98 13.44
N GLU A 296 -16.55 -4.26 13.53
CA GLU A 296 -16.25 -5.11 14.68
C GLU A 296 -14.78 -5.56 14.73
N LEU A 297 -14.04 -5.37 13.64
CA LEU A 297 -12.61 -5.69 13.56
C LEU A 297 -11.71 -4.47 13.65
N TYR A 298 -12.08 -3.33 13.02
CA TYR A 298 -11.22 -2.15 12.88
C TYR A 298 -11.98 -0.86 13.14
N HIS A 299 -11.44 0.01 14.00
CA HIS A 299 -12.00 1.33 14.27
C HIS A 299 -11.11 2.49 13.80
N ARG A 300 -9.91 2.24 13.29
CA ARG A 300 -8.92 3.27 12.97
C ARG A 300 -8.44 3.16 11.54
N VAL A 301 -8.55 4.24 10.77
CA VAL A 301 -8.25 4.27 9.34
C VAL A 301 -7.33 5.42 9.00
N LEU A 302 -6.22 5.15 8.29
CA LEU A 302 -5.27 6.14 7.82
C LEU A 302 -5.08 6.01 6.31
N THR A 303 -5.33 7.08 5.55
CA THR A 303 -5.24 7.05 4.10
C THR A 303 -4.41 8.19 3.53
N TYR A 304 -3.54 7.88 2.58
CA TYR A 304 -2.84 8.83 1.74
C TYR A 304 -3.37 8.71 0.31
N SER A 305 -3.87 9.80 -0.27
CA SER A 305 -4.41 9.82 -1.64
C SER A 305 -5.42 8.69 -1.89
N GLY A 306 -6.34 8.46 -0.95
CA GLY A 306 -7.29 7.33 -1.02
C GLY A 306 -8.08 7.33 -2.33
N THR A 307 -8.16 6.16 -2.99
CA THR A 307 -8.87 5.97 -4.26
C THR A 307 -10.38 5.90 -4.03
N PHE A 308 -10.99 7.04 -3.62
CA PHE A 308 -12.44 7.17 -3.42
C PHE A 308 -13.18 7.57 -4.69
N ILE A 309 -12.64 7.18 -5.83
CA ILE A 309 -13.13 7.44 -7.20
C ILE A 309 -14.02 6.29 -7.68
N ASN A 310 -14.56 6.40 -8.91
CA ASN A 310 -15.30 5.31 -9.56
C ASN A 310 -14.33 4.19 -9.99
N GLN A 311 -13.89 3.41 -9.00
CA GLN A 311 -13.03 2.25 -9.21
C GLN A 311 -13.47 1.10 -8.32
N GLN A 312 -13.65 -0.09 -8.93
CA GLN A 312 -13.88 -1.35 -8.23
C GLN A 312 -13.52 -2.54 -9.10
N TRP A 313 -13.26 -3.68 -8.48
CA TRP A 313 -13.08 -4.96 -9.13
C TRP A 313 -13.30 -6.13 -8.16
N PRO A 314 -14.14 -7.15 -8.50
CA PRO A 314 -15.06 -7.16 -9.63
C PRO A 314 -16.19 -6.13 -9.53
N TYR A 315 -16.92 -5.91 -10.62
CA TYR A 315 -18.05 -5.01 -10.61
C TYR A 315 -19.15 -5.50 -9.67
N ASN A 316 -19.62 -4.61 -8.80
CA ASN A 316 -20.73 -4.85 -7.87
C ASN A 316 -21.88 -3.88 -8.21
N PRO A 317 -23.04 -4.38 -8.65
CA PRO A 317 -24.16 -3.52 -9.01
C PRO A 317 -24.81 -2.81 -7.81
N GLN A 318 -24.50 -3.19 -6.58
CA GLN A 318 -24.96 -2.49 -5.38
C GLN A 318 -24.10 -1.26 -5.05
N THR A 319 -22.92 -1.18 -5.61
CA THR A 319 -22.00 -0.05 -5.54
C THR A 319 -21.51 0.29 -6.94
N PRO A 320 -22.38 0.74 -7.86
CA PRO A 320 -22.09 0.83 -9.28
C PRO A 320 -20.89 1.74 -9.61
N HIS A 321 -20.59 2.70 -8.73
CA HIS A 321 -19.46 3.62 -8.87
C HIS A 321 -18.29 3.27 -7.92
N GLY A 322 -18.18 2.01 -7.48
CA GLY A 322 -17.06 1.56 -6.66
C GLY A 322 -16.89 2.38 -5.37
N ALA A 323 -15.64 2.79 -5.08
CA ALA A 323 -15.36 3.54 -3.86
C ALA A 323 -15.91 4.99 -3.85
N TRP A 324 -16.34 5.54 -4.99
CA TRP A 324 -17.08 6.79 -5.05
C TRP A 324 -18.37 6.74 -4.23
N GLU A 325 -18.99 5.55 -4.13
CA GLU A 325 -20.20 5.33 -3.34
C GLU A 325 -20.04 5.69 -1.85
N PHE A 326 -18.84 5.72 -1.31
CA PHE A 326 -18.65 6.10 0.08
C PHE A 326 -19.18 7.49 0.38
N HIS A 327 -18.84 8.47 -0.44
CA HIS A 327 -19.29 9.84 -0.21
C HIS A 327 -20.61 10.17 -0.90
N GLU A 328 -21.02 9.42 -1.91
CA GLU A 328 -22.28 9.65 -2.60
C GLU A 328 -23.48 9.02 -1.86
N HIS A 329 -23.33 7.79 -1.37
CA HIS A 329 -24.45 7.02 -0.82
C HIS A 329 -24.15 6.33 0.51
N LEU A 330 -23.03 5.63 0.67
CA LEU A 330 -22.82 4.73 1.80
C LEU A 330 -22.75 5.50 3.12
N ILE A 331 -21.91 6.51 3.23
CA ILE A 331 -21.77 7.30 4.46
C ILE A 331 -23.04 8.14 4.69
N PRO A 332 -23.59 8.88 3.69
CA PRO A 332 -24.80 9.66 3.89
C PRO A 332 -26.01 8.85 4.37
N ASN A 333 -26.18 7.64 3.87
CA ASN A 333 -27.37 6.83 4.13
C ASN A 333 -27.21 5.81 5.27
N SER A 334 -26.05 5.74 5.91
CA SER A 334 -25.79 4.84 7.03
C SER A 334 -25.70 5.56 8.37
N PRO A 335 -26.02 4.91 9.50
CA PRO A 335 -25.61 5.40 10.80
C PRO A 335 -24.09 5.56 10.87
N ALA A 336 -23.62 6.55 11.64
CA ALA A 336 -22.17 6.70 11.86
C ALA A 336 -21.62 5.43 12.52
N LYS A 337 -20.51 4.95 11.96
CA LYS A 337 -19.76 3.81 12.50
C LYS A 337 -18.71 4.31 13.50
N PRO A 338 -18.22 3.49 14.44
CA PRO A 338 -17.25 3.90 15.44
C PRO A 338 -15.83 4.04 14.85
N LEU A 339 -15.69 4.82 13.79
CA LEU A 339 -14.43 4.97 13.08
C LEU A 339 -13.77 6.32 13.42
N ARG A 340 -12.45 6.30 13.59
CA ARG A 340 -11.57 7.46 13.58
C ARG A 340 -10.75 7.42 12.29
N ILE A 341 -10.78 8.50 11.51
CA ILE A 341 -10.27 8.50 10.14
C ILE A 341 -9.28 9.65 9.98
N TRP A 342 -8.08 9.34 9.52
CA TRP A 342 -7.12 10.33 9.05
C TRP A 342 -6.95 10.21 7.53
N MET A 343 -7.00 11.34 6.83
CA MET A 343 -6.95 11.37 5.36
C MET A 343 -6.06 12.50 4.88
N GLU A 344 -5.31 12.23 3.80
CA GLU A 344 -4.53 13.25 3.09
C GLU A 344 -4.75 13.12 1.59
N VAL A 345 -4.70 14.26 0.89
CA VAL A 345 -4.64 14.35 -0.57
C VAL A 345 -3.75 15.52 -0.99
N GLY A 346 -2.91 15.28 -2.01
CA GLY A 346 -2.09 16.31 -2.62
C GLY A 346 -2.87 17.16 -3.64
N ASP A 347 -2.49 18.42 -3.81
CA ASP A 347 -3.10 19.31 -4.82
C ASP A 347 -2.77 18.90 -6.28
N ARG A 348 -1.70 18.11 -6.47
CA ARG A 348 -1.26 17.54 -7.75
C ARG A 348 -1.58 16.05 -7.86
N ASP A 349 -2.57 15.59 -7.11
CA ASP A 349 -3.01 14.20 -7.16
C ASP A 349 -3.60 13.83 -8.53
N LEU A 350 -3.81 12.55 -8.77
CA LEU A 350 -4.26 12.02 -10.05
C LEU A 350 -5.60 12.62 -10.51
N PHE A 351 -5.67 12.87 -11.80
CA PHE A 351 -6.84 13.35 -12.49
C PHE A 351 -6.97 12.69 -13.86
N ASN A 352 -7.95 11.82 -14.03
CA ASN A 352 -8.18 11.00 -15.22
C ASN A 352 -9.55 11.28 -15.86
N PRO A 353 -9.81 12.48 -16.41
CA PRO A 353 -11.15 12.89 -16.88
C PRO A 353 -11.66 12.08 -18.07
N ASN A 354 -10.75 11.41 -18.80
CA ASN A 354 -11.11 10.62 -19.97
C ASN A 354 -11.47 9.16 -19.62
N LEU A 355 -11.18 8.73 -18.39
CA LEU A 355 -11.54 7.39 -17.94
C LEU A 355 -13.03 7.36 -17.62
N MET A 356 -13.77 6.44 -18.23
CA MET A 356 -15.22 6.29 -18.14
C MET A 356 -16.05 7.54 -18.46
N ARG A 357 -15.43 8.72 -18.61
CA ARG A 357 -16.05 10.02 -18.93
C ARG A 357 -17.22 10.43 -18.03
N ASP A 358 -17.16 10.00 -16.79
CA ASP A 358 -18.20 10.20 -15.77
C ASP A 358 -17.87 11.32 -14.76
N ASN A 359 -16.67 11.94 -14.90
CA ASN A 359 -16.13 12.95 -13.98
C ASN A 359 -15.89 12.44 -12.55
N MET A 360 -15.82 11.12 -12.34
CA MET A 360 -15.63 10.50 -11.04
C MET A 360 -14.19 9.99 -10.82
N HIS A 361 -13.22 10.47 -11.64
CA HIS A 361 -11.83 10.06 -11.59
C HIS A 361 -10.88 11.22 -11.25
N ASP A 362 -11.28 12.03 -10.27
CA ASP A 362 -10.54 13.12 -9.67
C ASP A 362 -10.29 12.81 -8.18
N TRP A 363 -9.05 12.45 -7.83
CA TRP A 363 -8.68 12.10 -6.44
C TRP A 363 -8.87 13.25 -5.47
N VAL A 364 -8.57 14.49 -5.88
CA VAL A 364 -8.77 15.64 -5.02
C VAL A 364 -10.26 15.83 -4.73
N LEU A 365 -11.10 15.83 -5.76
CA LEU A 365 -12.55 15.99 -5.60
C LEU A 365 -13.14 14.86 -4.73
N ALA A 366 -12.71 13.62 -4.96
CA ALA A 366 -13.20 12.47 -4.22
C ALA A 366 -12.86 12.56 -2.71
N ASN A 367 -11.62 12.94 -2.38
CA ASN A 367 -11.20 13.10 -0.98
C ASN A 367 -11.84 14.33 -0.31
N GLU A 368 -12.05 15.44 -1.05
CA GLU A 368 -12.82 16.58 -0.56
C GLU A 368 -14.29 16.20 -0.27
N ASN A 369 -14.90 15.40 -1.12
CA ASN A 369 -16.25 14.88 -0.89
C ASN A 369 -16.30 13.95 0.31
N MET A 370 -15.30 13.09 0.51
CA MET A 370 -15.18 12.29 1.73
C MET A 370 -15.15 13.17 2.97
N ALA A 371 -14.32 14.21 3.01
CA ALA A 371 -14.25 15.13 4.14
C ALA A 371 -15.61 15.80 4.44
N LYS A 372 -16.36 16.20 3.38
CA LYS A 372 -17.72 16.80 3.52
C LYS A 372 -18.69 15.85 4.23
N VAL A 373 -18.76 14.59 3.79
CA VAL A 373 -19.71 13.63 4.35
C VAL A 373 -19.32 13.16 5.74
N LEU A 374 -18.03 13.02 6.02
CA LEU A 374 -17.52 12.69 7.36
C LEU A 374 -17.87 13.79 8.37
N ALA A 375 -17.67 15.06 7.99
CA ALA A 375 -18.09 16.21 8.79
C ALA A 375 -19.60 16.21 9.05
N ALA A 376 -20.41 16.04 8.01
CA ALA A 376 -21.86 16.04 8.10
C ALA A 376 -22.42 14.92 8.99
N LYS A 377 -21.69 13.79 9.07
CA LYS A 377 -22.06 12.63 9.92
C LYS A 377 -21.47 12.68 11.32
N GLY A 378 -20.62 13.67 11.64
CA GLY A 378 -20.02 13.83 12.96
C GLY A 378 -18.95 12.78 13.30
N TYR A 379 -18.23 12.27 12.28
CA TYR A 379 -17.11 11.40 12.53
C TYR A 379 -15.94 12.13 13.20
N HIS A 380 -15.17 11.42 14.00
CA HIS A 380 -13.83 11.85 14.34
C HIS A 380 -12.93 11.67 13.11
N TYR A 381 -12.63 12.77 12.42
CA TYR A 381 -11.79 12.74 11.24
C TYR A 381 -10.84 13.94 11.20
N GLN A 382 -9.68 13.73 10.57
CA GLN A 382 -8.76 14.79 10.21
C GLN A 382 -8.46 14.67 8.72
N PHE A 383 -8.74 15.73 7.96
CA PHE A 383 -8.45 15.82 6.54
C PHE A 383 -7.35 16.83 6.29
N VAL A 384 -6.31 16.42 5.57
CA VAL A 384 -5.12 17.22 5.25
C VAL A 384 -5.04 17.40 3.74
N PHE A 385 -5.18 18.64 3.29
CA PHE A 385 -4.91 19.02 1.91
C PHE A 385 -3.46 19.52 1.83
N ALA A 386 -2.60 18.81 1.07
CA ALA A 386 -1.19 19.13 0.97
C ALA A 386 -0.88 19.87 -0.34
N ARG A 387 -0.38 21.11 -0.22
CA ARG A 387 0.06 21.88 -1.39
C ARG A 387 1.38 21.34 -1.93
N ASN A 388 1.56 21.42 -3.24
CA ASN A 388 2.72 20.93 -3.99
C ASN A 388 3.01 19.43 -3.82
N ALA A 389 2.02 18.66 -3.39
CA ALA A 389 2.09 17.23 -3.19
C ALA A 389 1.46 16.46 -4.36
N ALA A 390 2.14 15.39 -4.80
CA ALA A 390 1.66 14.48 -5.82
C ALA A 390 0.88 13.31 -5.19
N HIS A 391 0.50 12.34 -6.03
CA HIS A 391 -0.17 11.12 -5.59
C HIS A 391 0.70 10.31 -4.62
N VAL A 392 0.17 10.05 -3.41
CA VAL A 392 0.89 9.36 -2.30
C VAL A 392 2.27 9.98 -2.09
N ASP A 393 2.31 11.30 -1.96
CA ASP A 393 3.56 12.06 -1.91
C ASP A 393 4.43 11.64 -0.72
N ARG A 394 5.66 11.19 -1.04
CA ARG A 394 6.57 10.68 -0.02
C ARG A 394 6.99 11.75 0.99
N ALA A 395 7.23 12.98 0.54
CA ALA A 395 7.67 14.07 1.42
C ALA A 395 6.55 14.46 2.36
N THR A 396 5.32 14.55 1.85
CA THR A 396 4.11 14.78 2.66
C THR A 396 3.91 13.66 3.68
N LYS A 397 4.07 12.40 3.26
CA LYS A 397 3.97 11.26 4.18
C LYS A 397 5.04 11.31 5.26
N GLN A 398 6.28 11.63 4.92
CA GLN A 398 7.37 11.80 5.90
C GLN A 398 7.07 12.92 6.91
N GLN A 399 6.50 14.03 6.45
CA GLN A 399 6.15 15.17 7.30
C GLN A 399 4.99 14.87 8.25
N THR A 400 3.96 14.16 7.76
CA THR A 400 2.67 14.05 8.47
C THR A 400 2.49 12.75 9.25
N LEU A 401 3.21 11.68 8.93
CA LEU A 401 2.96 10.35 9.50
C LEU A 401 3.09 10.28 11.03
N PRO A 402 4.05 10.97 11.69
CA PRO A 402 4.13 10.95 13.16
C PRO A 402 2.85 11.44 13.83
N GLU A 403 2.37 12.63 13.43
CA GLU A 403 1.17 13.26 14.00
C GLU A 403 -0.11 12.57 13.53
N ALA A 404 -0.14 12.03 12.31
CA ALA A 404 -1.24 11.21 11.81
C ALA A 404 -1.44 9.95 12.65
N LEU A 405 -0.35 9.27 13.02
CA LEU A 405 -0.40 8.13 13.94
C LEU A 405 -0.85 8.55 15.33
N GLU A 406 -0.32 9.65 15.87
CA GLU A 406 -0.74 10.18 17.17
C GLU A 406 -2.24 10.52 17.16
N TYR A 407 -2.75 11.20 16.11
CA TYR A 407 -4.18 11.47 15.93
C TYR A 407 -4.99 10.17 15.88
N LEU A 408 -4.52 9.20 15.09
CA LEU A 408 -5.22 7.94 14.90
C LEU A 408 -5.41 7.17 16.21
N TRP A 409 -4.42 7.21 17.10
CA TRP A 409 -4.44 6.50 18.38
C TRP A 409 -5.02 7.29 19.55
N GLN A 410 -5.58 8.50 19.31
CA GLN A 410 -6.29 9.24 20.33
C GLN A 410 -7.41 8.42 20.97
N GLY A 411 -7.51 8.51 22.30
CA GLY A 411 -8.53 7.83 23.09
C GLY A 411 -8.33 6.31 23.27
N TYR A 412 -7.33 5.69 22.64
CA TYR A 412 -7.03 4.29 22.90
C TYR A 412 -6.50 4.08 24.31
N ARG A 413 -7.10 3.13 25.03
CA ARG A 413 -6.62 2.68 26.33
C ARG A 413 -6.42 1.17 26.25
N SER A 414 -5.20 0.70 26.49
CA SER A 414 -4.92 -0.74 26.52
C SER A 414 -5.78 -1.44 27.58
N SER A 415 -6.17 -2.67 27.30
CA SER A 415 -6.95 -3.50 28.28
C SER A 415 -6.21 -3.66 29.62
N ALA A 416 -4.89 -3.56 29.64
CA ALA A 416 -4.08 -3.55 30.88
C ALA A 416 -4.30 -2.30 31.75
N ALA A 417 -4.85 -1.21 31.21
CA ALA A 417 -5.15 0.03 31.94
C ALA A 417 -6.63 0.11 32.37
N LYS A 418 -7.44 -0.89 32.04
CA LYS A 418 -8.86 -0.98 32.42
C LYS A 418 -9.09 -1.78 33.72
N ASN A 419 -8.03 -2.33 34.36
CA ASN A 419 -8.09 -3.07 35.63
C ASN A 419 -7.54 -2.26 36.80
#